data_eb659c8a5a6c489dbc90958512a11049
#
_entry.id   eb659c8a5a6c489dbc90958512a11049
#
_cell.length_a   1.000
_cell.length_b   1.000
_cell.length_c   1.000
_cell.angle_alpha   90.00
_cell.angle_beta   90.00
_cell.angle_gamma   90.00
#
_symmetry.space_group_name_H-M   'P 1'
#
loop_
_entity.id
_entity.type
_entity.pdbx_description
1 polymer ?
#
loop_
_entity_poly.entity_id
_entity_poly.type
_entity_poly.pdbx_seq_one_letter_code
_entity_poly.pdbx_strand_id
1 'polypeptide(L)'
;GKKTLSALMALTLTASLAACSAGTPADTTPSATPSEKLVQTSSTPSVDEEGAKRTEYPLTITTYNYNKEPVEYTFAKAPERVYAYAQDNIEILLSLGLADRIVAASGMDGEIDPELAGEFAKIDYHEDTGVLSKEDLLALEPDFIAAWYSTFSDKRLGDVDFWHERSVGTYMALNSGCRGGSGTYQQTVADECQDILTLGMIFDVQDRAEALVAEIQG
;
A
#
# COMPACT_ATOMS: atom_id res chain seq x y z
N GLY A 1 23.47 50.42 26.59
CA GLY A 1 23.62 51.63 25.74
C GLY A 1 23.00 51.37 24.40
N LYS A 2 21.93 51.99 24.21
CA LYS A 2 21.31 52.86 23.20
C LYS A 2 22.01 52.91 21.83
N LYS A 3 21.28 52.65 20.76
CA LYS A 3 20.75 53.59 19.73
C LYS A 3 20.33 52.77 18.47
N THR A 4 19.08 52.66 18.20
CA THR A 4 18.23 53.26 17.14
C THR A 4 18.97 53.80 15.92
N LEU A 5 18.60 53.33 14.72
CA LEU A 5 18.22 54.22 13.63
C LEU A 5 17.37 53.50 12.53
N SER A 6 16.22 54.09 12.31
CA SER A 6 15.33 53.88 11.17
C SER A 6 15.94 54.39 9.87
N ALA A 7 15.60 53.79 8.75
CA ALA A 7 15.48 54.51 7.49
C ALA A 7 14.43 53.85 6.60
N LEU A 8 13.42 54.59 6.39
CA LEU A 8 12.31 54.53 5.43
C LEU A 8 12.77 54.96 4.03
N MET A 9 12.29 54.40 2.94
CA MET A 9 11.96 55.04 1.63
C MET A 9 11.51 53.94 0.67
N ALA A 10 10.30 53.96 0.28
CA ALA A 10 9.45 54.73 -0.65
C ALA A 10 9.42 54.09 -2.06
N LEU A 11 8.33 53.51 -2.34
CA LEU A 11 7.28 53.68 -3.34
C LEU A 11 7.74 54.17 -4.75
N THR A 12 7.59 53.32 -5.78
CA THR A 12 7.18 53.79 -7.10
C THR A 12 6.24 52.83 -7.77
N LEU A 13 5.06 53.35 -7.99
CA LEU A 13 3.94 52.84 -8.77
C LEU A 13 4.17 53.21 -10.23
N THR A 14 4.09 52.27 -11.18
CA THR A 14 3.82 52.61 -12.58
C THR A 14 2.73 51.71 -13.11
N ALA A 15 1.59 52.32 -13.30
CA ALA A 15 0.48 51.78 -14.06
C ALA A 15 0.71 52.03 -15.55
N SER A 16 0.38 51.05 -16.38
CA SER A 16 0.12 51.24 -17.79
C SER A 16 -1.12 50.45 -18.20
N LEU A 17 -2.16 51.20 -18.49
CA LEU A 17 -3.37 50.77 -19.18
C LEU A 17 -3.14 50.78 -20.70
N ALA A 18 -3.72 49.84 -21.40
CA ALA A 18 -4.49 49.91 -22.65
C ALA A 18 -4.43 48.53 -23.34
N ALA A 19 -5.40 48.00 -24.00
CA ALA A 19 -6.74 48.36 -24.39
C ALA A 19 -7.49 47.12 -24.88
N CYS A 20 -8.80 47.22 -24.85
CA CYS A 20 -9.84 46.30 -25.28
C CYS A 20 -9.63 45.58 -26.63
N SER A 21 -10.04 44.32 -26.72
CA SER A 21 -10.92 43.89 -27.81
C SER A 21 -11.87 42.81 -27.33
N ALA A 22 -13.14 43.02 -27.63
CA ALA A 22 -14.28 42.23 -27.24
C ALA A 22 -14.40 40.92 -28.06
N GLY A 23 -14.92 39.89 -27.42
CA GLY A 23 -15.38 38.66 -28.09
C GLY A 23 -15.87 37.65 -27.07
N THR A 24 -17.13 37.75 -26.67
CA THR A 24 -17.92 36.71 -26.01
C THR A 24 -18.57 35.81 -27.08
N PRO A 25 -19.03 34.58 -26.86
CA PRO A 25 -19.43 33.92 -25.62
C PRO A 25 -19.02 32.45 -25.46
N ALA A 26 -19.17 32.02 -24.19
CA ALA A 26 -19.62 30.73 -23.69
C ALA A 26 -19.07 29.43 -24.34
N ASP A 27 -18.35 28.66 -23.56
CA ASP A 27 -18.95 27.39 -23.18
C ASP A 27 -18.31 26.83 -21.89
N THR A 28 -19.16 26.26 -21.09
CA THR A 28 -18.95 25.59 -19.82
C THR A 28 -17.85 24.57 -19.91
N THR A 29 -16.76 24.79 -19.17
CA THR A 29 -15.80 23.72 -18.86
C THR A 29 -16.24 23.06 -17.58
N PRO A 30 -16.54 21.74 -17.58
CA PRO A 30 -16.64 21.00 -16.35
C PRO A 30 -15.25 20.92 -15.73
N SER A 31 -15.14 21.34 -14.49
CA SER A 31 -14.01 21.09 -13.61
C SER A 31 -13.67 19.60 -13.65
N ALA A 32 -12.58 19.25 -14.30
CA ALA A 32 -12.03 17.91 -14.21
C ALA A 32 -11.48 17.73 -12.80
N THR A 33 -12.20 16.99 -11.98
CA THR A 33 -11.67 16.33 -10.80
C THR A 33 -10.44 15.54 -11.23
N PRO A 34 -9.30 15.62 -10.55
CA PRO A 34 -8.19 14.74 -10.85
C PRO A 34 -8.67 13.29 -10.66
N SER A 35 -8.80 12.56 -11.75
CA SER A 35 -8.95 11.10 -11.69
C SER A 35 -7.75 10.57 -10.95
N GLU A 36 -7.99 10.06 -9.75
CA GLU A 36 -7.02 9.21 -9.06
C GLU A 36 -6.61 8.11 -10.03
N LYS A 37 -5.34 8.13 -10.40
CA LYS A 37 -4.74 7.10 -11.21
C LYS A 37 -4.71 5.84 -10.36
N LEU A 38 -5.71 4.99 -10.58
CA LEU A 38 -5.74 3.64 -10.01
C LEU A 38 -4.38 2.99 -10.22
N VAL A 39 -3.90 2.34 -9.18
CA VAL A 39 -2.70 1.50 -9.20
C VAL A 39 -2.79 0.58 -10.42
N GLN A 40 -2.09 0.93 -11.49
CA GLN A 40 -2.02 0.07 -12.66
C GLN A 40 -0.96 -1.00 -12.41
N THR A 41 -1.42 -2.19 -12.09
CA THR A 41 -0.61 -3.39 -12.22
C THR A 41 -0.39 -3.64 -13.71
N SER A 42 0.87 -3.67 -14.15
CA SER A 42 1.23 -3.82 -15.56
C SER A 42 1.32 -5.28 -15.99
N SER A 43 0.41 -6.14 -15.55
CA SER A 43 0.36 -7.52 -16.03
C SER A 43 -1.07 -7.95 -16.33
N THR A 44 -1.27 -8.50 -17.52
CA THR A 44 -2.51 -9.21 -17.88
C THR A 44 -2.36 -10.64 -17.34
N PRO A 45 -3.28 -11.13 -16.51
CA PRO A 45 -3.22 -12.51 -16.07
C PRO A 45 -3.32 -13.46 -17.27
N SER A 46 -2.45 -14.46 -17.32
CA SER A 46 -2.61 -15.60 -18.22
C SER A 46 -3.59 -16.61 -17.62
N VAL A 47 -4.20 -17.45 -18.43
CA VAL A 47 -5.03 -18.58 -17.98
C VAL A 47 -4.29 -19.87 -18.30
N ASP A 48 -4.28 -20.83 -17.38
CA ASP A 48 -3.75 -22.15 -17.62
C ASP A 48 -4.69 -23.01 -18.47
N GLU A 49 -4.28 -24.25 -18.83
CA GLU A 49 -5.08 -25.18 -19.64
C GLU A 49 -6.39 -25.58 -18.96
N GLU A 50 -6.54 -25.40 -17.65
CA GLU A 50 -7.75 -25.66 -16.88
C GLU A 50 -8.62 -24.41 -16.73
N GLY A 51 -8.19 -23.25 -17.25
CA GLY A 51 -8.91 -21.97 -17.19
C GLY A 51 -8.66 -21.17 -15.93
N ALA A 52 -7.75 -21.59 -15.05
CA ALA A 52 -7.37 -20.85 -13.86
C ALA A 52 -6.48 -19.64 -14.24
N LYS A 53 -6.72 -18.52 -13.59
CA LYS A 53 -5.89 -17.32 -13.77
C LYS A 53 -4.51 -17.53 -13.14
N ARG A 54 -3.49 -17.17 -13.89
CA ARG A 54 -2.10 -17.28 -13.47
C ARG A 54 -1.40 -15.93 -13.57
N THR A 55 -0.52 -15.68 -12.61
CA THR A 55 0.34 -14.50 -12.64
C THR A 55 1.54 -14.76 -13.56
N GLU A 56 1.75 -13.88 -14.53
CA GLU A 56 2.97 -13.85 -15.30
C GLU A 56 4.05 -13.09 -14.54
N TYR A 57 5.11 -13.80 -14.17
CA TYR A 57 6.30 -13.17 -13.56
C TYR A 57 7.36 -12.88 -14.63
N PRO A 58 8.17 -11.81 -14.45
CA PRO A 58 8.19 -10.89 -13.30
C PRO A 58 6.95 -9.98 -13.24
N LEU A 59 6.37 -9.84 -12.04
CA LEU A 59 5.24 -8.97 -11.76
C LEU A 59 5.72 -7.68 -11.09
N THR A 60 5.44 -6.53 -11.69
CA THR A 60 5.70 -5.22 -11.06
C THR A 60 4.42 -4.65 -10.48
N ILE A 61 4.45 -4.27 -9.22
CA ILE A 61 3.36 -3.57 -8.54
C ILE A 61 3.83 -2.24 -7.99
N THR A 62 2.88 -1.33 -7.78
CA THR A 62 3.09 -0.11 -7.01
C THR A 62 2.67 -0.33 -5.57
N THR A 63 3.58 -0.11 -4.64
CA THR A 63 3.33 -0.02 -3.20
C THR A 63 3.72 1.37 -2.71
N TYR A 64 3.92 1.55 -1.42
CA TYR A 64 4.24 2.85 -0.84
C TYR A 64 5.41 2.74 0.14
N ASN A 65 6.10 3.86 0.40
CA ASN A 65 7.08 3.98 1.46
C ASN A 65 6.48 4.65 2.71
N TYR A 66 7.27 4.83 3.75
CA TYR A 66 6.83 5.48 5.01
C TYR A 66 6.37 6.93 4.78
N ASN A 67 6.93 7.63 3.81
CA ASN A 67 6.53 8.98 3.45
C ASN A 67 5.24 9.03 2.62
N LYS A 68 4.60 7.87 2.37
CA LYS A 68 3.39 7.73 1.56
C LYS A 68 3.61 8.07 0.08
N GLU A 69 4.83 7.89 -0.39
CA GLU A 69 5.20 8.04 -1.79
C GLU A 69 5.08 6.70 -2.50
N PRO A 70 4.58 6.66 -3.74
CA PRO A 70 4.52 5.41 -4.50
C PRO A 70 5.91 4.93 -4.86
N VAL A 71 6.16 3.64 -4.67
CA VAL A 71 7.37 2.92 -5.09
C VAL A 71 6.98 1.67 -5.85
N GLU A 72 7.75 1.33 -6.87
CA GLU A 72 7.55 0.10 -7.63
C GLU A 72 8.44 -1.01 -7.08
N TYR A 73 7.90 -2.23 -7.05
CA TYR A 73 8.66 -3.42 -6.74
C TYR A 73 8.30 -4.54 -7.72
N THR A 74 9.32 -5.27 -8.16
CA THR A 74 9.17 -6.35 -9.14
C THR A 74 9.40 -7.69 -8.47
N PHE A 75 8.37 -8.52 -8.44
CA PHE A 75 8.43 -9.89 -7.96
C PHE A 75 8.90 -10.80 -9.10
N ALA A 76 10.00 -11.52 -8.90
CA ALA A 76 10.49 -12.51 -9.88
C ALA A 76 9.67 -13.82 -9.85
N LYS A 77 9.00 -14.10 -8.74
CA LYS A 77 8.12 -15.25 -8.49
C LYS A 77 7.16 -14.92 -7.33
N ALA A 78 6.18 -15.78 -7.09
CA ALA A 78 5.34 -15.71 -5.90
C ALA A 78 6.20 -15.84 -4.63
N PRO A 79 5.96 -15.00 -3.60
CA PRO A 79 6.65 -15.11 -2.34
C PRO A 79 6.36 -16.43 -1.61
N GLU A 80 7.33 -16.90 -0.85
CA GLU A 80 7.26 -18.18 -0.13
C GLU A 80 7.48 -18.02 1.38
N ARG A 81 8.04 -16.89 1.82
CA ARG A 81 8.42 -16.64 3.22
C ARG A 81 7.91 -15.28 3.67
N VAL A 82 6.71 -15.27 4.24
CA VAL A 82 5.95 -14.06 4.55
C VAL A 82 6.04 -13.71 6.02
N TYR A 83 6.36 -12.46 6.33
CA TYR A 83 6.02 -11.86 7.60
C TYR A 83 4.74 -11.03 7.48
N ALA A 84 3.74 -11.36 8.29
CA ALA A 84 2.47 -10.65 8.36
C ALA A 84 2.35 -9.87 9.67
N TYR A 85 2.18 -8.55 9.58
CA TYR A 85 1.94 -7.69 10.72
C TYR A 85 0.57 -7.04 10.67
N ALA A 86 -0.12 -7.06 11.81
CA ALA A 86 -1.47 -6.57 12.05
C ALA A 86 -2.58 -7.52 11.57
N GLN A 87 -3.71 -7.44 12.26
CA GLN A 87 -4.82 -8.39 12.11
C GLN A 87 -5.34 -8.47 10.68
N ASP A 88 -5.58 -7.34 10.04
CA ASP A 88 -6.09 -7.25 8.66
C ASP A 88 -5.20 -7.97 7.65
N ASN A 89 -3.88 -7.77 7.73
CA ASN A 89 -2.94 -8.47 6.84
C ASN A 89 -2.91 -9.98 7.10
N ILE A 90 -2.96 -10.39 8.37
CA ILE A 90 -2.99 -11.81 8.75
C ILE A 90 -4.26 -12.46 8.21
N GLU A 91 -5.43 -11.88 8.47
CA GLU A 91 -6.72 -12.43 8.07
C GLU A 91 -6.87 -12.51 6.54
N ILE A 92 -6.45 -11.48 5.80
CA ILE A 92 -6.46 -11.52 4.32
C ILE A 92 -5.57 -12.67 3.80
N LEU A 93 -4.35 -12.80 4.29
CA LEU A 93 -3.44 -13.86 3.84
C LEU A 93 -3.96 -15.26 4.18
N LEU A 94 -4.57 -15.45 5.36
CA LEU A 94 -5.20 -16.72 5.73
C LEU A 94 -6.43 -17.00 4.86
N SER A 95 -7.27 -16.01 4.57
CA SER A 95 -8.43 -16.14 3.67
C SER A 95 -8.02 -16.50 2.25
N LEU A 96 -6.86 -16.03 1.79
CA LEU A 96 -6.26 -16.41 0.52
C LEU A 96 -5.60 -17.81 0.54
N GLY A 97 -5.61 -18.52 1.70
CA GLY A 97 -5.04 -19.86 1.84
C GLY A 97 -3.52 -19.90 1.89
N LEU A 98 -2.90 -18.84 2.36
CA LEU A 98 -1.44 -18.68 2.35
C LEU A 98 -0.78 -18.99 3.71
N ALA A 99 -1.48 -19.68 4.62
CA ALA A 99 -0.94 -20.03 5.95
C ALA A 99 0.45 -20.69 5.86
N ASP A 100 0.64 -21.61 4.91
CA ASP A 100 1.92 -22.33 4.73
C ASP A 100 3.08 -21.42 4.26
N ARG A 101 2.76 -20.20 3.81
CA ARG A 101 3.76 -19.19 3.39
C ARG A 101 4.16 -18.26 4.55
N ILE A 102 3.36 -18.17 5.62
CA ILE A 102 3.61 -17.27 6.74
C ILE A 102 4.64 -17.89 7.67
N VAL A 103 5.85 -17.34 7.69
CA VAL A 103 6.95 -17.79 8.55
C VAL A 103 6.94 -17.11 9.91
N ALA A 104 6.27 -15.97 10.03
CA ALA A 104 5.98 -15.30 11.30
C ALA A 104 4.83 -14.32 11.14
N ALA A 105 4.07 -14.12 12.20
CA ALA A 105 3.03 -13.10 12.29
C ALA A 105 3.00 -12.49 13.69
N SER A 106 2.55 -11.23 13.80
CA SER A 106 2.39 -10.55 15.08
C SER A 106 1.42 -9.37 14.97
N GLY A 107 1.06 -8.78 16.11
CA GLY A 107 0.36 -7.49 16.17
C GLY A 107 -1.14 -7.58 15.92
N MET A 108 -1.79 -8.66 16.30
CA MET A 108 -3.25 -8.69 16.40
C MET A 108 -3.73 -7.81 17.54
N ASP A 109 -4.84 -7.14 17.33
CA ASP A 109 -5.50 -6.26 18.31
C ASP A 109 -6.87 -6.79 18.76
N GLY A 110 -7.25 -7.98 18.28
CA GLY A 110 -8.48 -8.69 18.61
C GLY A 110 -8.34 -10.21 18.50
N GLU A 111 -9.45 -10.90 18.62
CA GLU A 111 -9.53 -12.33 18.35
C GLU A 111 -9.57 -12.59 16.86
N ILE A 112 -8.95 -13.68 16.40
CA ILE A 112 -9.02 -14.12 15.02
C ILE A 112 -10.47 -14.48 14.65
N ASP A 113 -10.85 -14.23 13.41
CA ASP A 113 -12.13 -14.72 12.88
C ASP A 113 -12.24 -16.23 13.11
N PRO A 114 -13.33 -16.71 13.76
CA PRO A 114 -13.52 -18.14 14.03
C PRO A 114 -13.40 -19.03 12.80
N GLU A 115 -13.76 -18.54 11.61
CA GLU A 115 -13.63 -19.28 10.36
C GLU A 115 -12.17 -19.48 9.94
N LEU A 116 -11.27 -18.60 10.38
CA LEU A 116 -9.83 -18.64 10.10
C LEU A 116 -9.02 -19.35 11.21
N ALA A 117 -9.64 -19.72 12.32
CA ALA A 117 -8.93 -20.30 13.47
C ALA A 117 -8.09 -21.54 13.11
N GLY A 118 -8.58 -22.37 12.18
CA GLY A 118 -7.86 -23.56 11.72
C GLY A 118 -6.60 -23.24 10.91
N GLU A 119 -6.65 -22.20 10.10
CA GLU A 119 -5.49 -21.72 9.35
C GLU A 119 -4.53 -20.95 10.24
N PHE A 120 -5.06 -20.15 11.16
CA PHE A 120 -4.27 -19.41 12.13
C PHE A 120 -3.44 -20.32 13.05
N ALA A 121 -3.98 -21.48 13.43
CA ALA A 121 -3.26 -22.46 14.24
C ALA A 121 -2.02 -23.08 13.56
N LYS A 122 -1.85 -22.87 12.25
CA LYS A 122 -0.71 -23.39 11.49
C LYS A 122 0.48 -22.44 11.44
N ILE A 123 0.27 -21.15 11.74
CA ILE A 123 1.31 -20.13 11.61
C ILE A 123 2.07 -19.91 12.92
N ASP A 124 3.31 -19.44 12.83
CA ASP A 124 4.11 -18.99 13.97
C ASP A 124 3.69 -17.57 14.37
N TYR A 125 2.72 -17.50 15.30
CA TYR A 125 2.22 -16.22 15.79
C TYR A 125 2.91 -15.82 17.09
N HIS A 126 3.50 -14.63 17.12
CA HIS A 126 4.19 -14.05 18.27
C HIS A 126 3.21 -13.23 19.10
N GLU A 127 2.65 -13.87 20.15
CA GLU A 127 1.74 -13.21 21.09
C GLU A 127 2.41 -12.06 21.83
N ASP A 128 1.61 -11.06 22.24
CA ASP A 128 2.06 -9.89 23.02
C ASP A 128 3.22 -9.13 22.38
N THR A 129 3.46 -9.36 21.10
CA THR A 129 4.53 -8.75 20.34
C THR A 129 3.94 -7.78 19.31
N GLY A 130 4.40 -6.56 19.32
CA GLY A 130 4.13 -5.62 18.23
C GLY A 130 4.89 -6.03 16.96
N VAL A 131 5.40 -5.07 16.22
CA VAL A 131 6.31 -5.36 15.09
C VAL A 131 7.55 -6.08 15.61
N LEU A 132 7.94 -7.18 14.97
CA LEU A 132 9.22 -7.85 15.25
C LEU A 132 10.39 -6.90 15.03
N SER A 133 11.49 -7.12 15.72
CA SER A 133 12.71 -6.34 15.47
C SER A 133 13.24 -6.60 14.07
N LYS A 134 13.95 -5.62 13.52
CA LYS A 134 14.58 -5.78 12.21
C LYS A 134 15.56 -6.96 12.18
N GLU A 135 16.27 -7.15 13.27
CA GLU A 135 17.25 -8.24 13.45
C GLU A 135 16.57 -9.61 13.47
N ASP A 136 15.49 -9.76 14.24
CA ASP A 136 14.72 -11.01 14.29
C ASP A 136 14.12 -11.33 12.93
N LEU A 137 13.60 -10.29 12.25
CA LEU A 137 13.01 -10.48 10.95
C LEU A 137 14.04 -10.86 9.88
N LEU A 138 15.24 -10.25 9.90
CA LEU A 138 16.34 -10.67 9.02
C LEU A 138 16.76 -12.12 9.27
N ALA A 139 16.75 -12.57 10.53
CA ALA A 139 17.09 -13.95 10.86
C ALA A 139 16.05 -14.97 10.34
N LEU A 140 14.80 -14.55 10.12
CA LEU A 140 13.75 -15.37 9.51
C LEU A 140 13.86 -15.45 7.98
N GLU A 141 14.72 -14.65 7.36
CA GLU A 141 14.94 -14.60 5.91
C GLU A 141 13.61 -14.51 5.11
N PRO A 142 12.74 -13.53 5.39
CA PRO A 142 11.52 -13.35 4.63
C PRO A 142 11.84 -12.90 3.19
N ASP A 143 10.94 -13.23 2.27
CA ASP A 143 10.93 -12.67 0.92
C ASP A 143 9.76 -11.72 0.67
N PHE A 144 8.87 -11.57 1.68
CA PHE A 144 7.74 -10.65 1.65
C PHE A 144 7.34 -10.16 3.04
N ILE A 145 6.98 -8.88 3.14
CA ILE A 145 6.46 -8.26 4.36
C ILE A 145 5.14 -7.58 4.03
N ALA A 146 4.04 -8.06 4.64
CA ALA A 146 2.74 -7.40 4.63
C ALA A 146 2.57 -6.63 5.95
N ALA A 147 2.45 -5.30 5.89
CA ALA A 147 2.38 -4.47 7.08
C ALA A 147 1.74 -3.10 6.81
N TRP A 148 1.47 -2.35 7.85
CA TRP A 148 1.02 -0.96 7.75
C TRP A 148 2.20 -0.03 7.41
N TYR A 149 1.88 1.14 6.80
CA TYR A 149 2.91 2.11 6.42
C TYR A 149 3.81 2.52 7.59
N SER A 150 3.23 2.70 8.80
CA SER A 150 3.96 3.11 10.01
C SER A 150 5.01 2.09 10.47
N THR A 151 4.93 0.86 10.00
CA THR A 151 5.88 -0.22 10.27
C THR A 151 7.24 0.05 9.61
N PHE A 152 7.24 0.70 8.45
CA PHE A 152 8.45 0.99 7.68
C PHE A 152 9.12 2.31 8.05
N SER A 153 8.96 2.75 9.30
CA SER A 153 9.70 3.88 9.86
C SER A 153 11.10 3.47 10.33
N ASP A 154 12.02 4.43 10.41
CA ASP A 154 13.38 4.22 10.92
C ASP A 154 13.44 3.62 12.33
N LYS A 155 12.40 3.89 13.14
CA LYS A 155 12.31 3.38 14.51
C LYS A 155 11.85 1.92 14.61
N ARG A 156 11.42 1.34 13.49
CA ARG A 156 10.89 -0.03 13.41
C ARG A 156 11.67 -0.84 12.37
N LEU A 157 11.08 -1.17 11.26
CA LEU A 157 11.73 -1.99 10.22
C LEU A 157 12.65 -1.20 9.26
N GLY A 158 12.64 0.14 9.33
CA GLY A 158 13.32 0.97 8.34
C GLY A 158 12.52 1.11 7.05
N ASP A 159 13.01 1.93 6.13
CA ASP A 159 12.35 2.20 4.87
C ASP A 159 12.25 0.95 3.98
N VAL A 160 11.28 0.95 3.07
CA VAL A 160 11.05 -0.17 2.13
C VAL A 160 12.26 -0.44 1.24
N ASP A 161 13.05 0.58 0.90
CA ASP A 161 14.26 0.42 0.08
C ASP A 161 15.26 -0.53 0.73
N PHE A 162 15.39 -0.48 2.05
CA PHE A 162 16.24 -1.42 2.79
C PHE A 162 15.89 -2.89 2.51
N TRP A 163 14.59 -3.19 2.41
CA TRP A 163 14.07 -4.53 2.16
C TRP A 163 14.15 -4.89 0.67
N HIS A 164 13.79 -3.95 -0.20
CA HIS A 164 13.82 -4.13 -1.66
C HIS A 164 15.23 -4.44 -2.17
N GLU A 165 16.28 -3.75 -1.66
CA GLU A 165 17.67 -4.03 -1.97
C GLU A 165 18.12 -5.46 -1.59
N ARG A 166 17.38 -6.10 -0.68
CA ARG A 166 17.61 -7.48 -0.23
C ARG A 166 16.67 -8.48 -0.89
N SER A 167 15.97 -8.07 -1.93
CA SER A 167 14.98 -8.88 -2.64
C SER A 167 13.79 -9.33 -1.75
N VAL A 168 13.47 -8.53 -0.74
CA VAL A 168 12.27 -8.70 0.09
C VAL A 168 11.21 -7.72 -0.40
N GLY A 169 10.11 -8.24 -0.97
CA GLY A 169 8.97 -7.43 -1.37
C GLY A 169 8.22 -6.89 -0.16
N THR A 170 7.63 -5.72 -0.31
CA THR A 170 6.80 -5.11 0.74
C THR A 170 5.43 -4.76 0.18
N TYR A 171 4.41 -4.88 1.01
CA TYR A 171 3.07 -4.41 0.69
C TYR A 171 2.43 -3.72 1.89
N MET A 172 1.92 -2.52 1.66
CA MET A 172 1.19 -1.76 2.66
C MET A 172 -0.29 -1.79 2.30
N ALA A 173 -1.13 -2.26 3.21
CA ALA A 173 -2.57 -2.20 3.04
C ALA A 173 -3.02 -0.76 2.76
N LEU A 174 -3.83 -0.56 1.73
CA LEU A 174 -4.35 0.76 1.35
C LEU A 174 -5.13 1.39 2.51
N ASN A 175 -5.83 0.57 3.29
CA ASN A 175 -6.56 1.00 4.48
C ASN A 175 -5.66 1.36 5.67
N SER A 176 -4.35 1.19 5.59
CA SER A 176 -3.41 1.65 6.60
C SER A 176 -3.11 3.16 6.53
N GLY A 177 -3.69 3.88 5.57
CA GLY A 177 -3.42 5.29 5.35
C GLY A 177 -2.09 5.56 4.64
N CYS A 178 -1.57 4.59 3.90
CA CYS A 178 -0.27 4.67 3.22
C CYS A 178 -0.25 5.66 2.04
N ARG A 179 -1.41 6.03 1.50
CA ARG A 179 -1.50 6.98 0.39
C ARG A 179 -1.31 8.42 0.88
N GLY A 180 -0.53 9.20 0.15
CA GLY A 180 -0.36 10.63 0.40
C GLY A 180 -1.65 11.41 0.12
N GLY A 181 -1.80 12.56 0.75
CA GLY A 181 -2.93 13.48 0.53
C GLY A 181 -3.19 14.36 1.75
N SER A 182 -3.87 15.48 1.52
CA SER A 182 -4.37 16.37 2.57
C SER A 182 -5.81 15.97 2.89
N GLY A 183 -6.07 15.46 4.07
CA GLY A 183 -7.42 15.14 4.51
C GLY A 183 -7.46 13.97 5.49
N THR A 184 -8.64 13.73 6.04
CA THR A 184 -8.88 12.55 6.87
C THR A 184 -8.97 11.35 5.95
N TYR A 185 -8.04 10.41 6.11
CA TYR A 185 -8.10 9.14 5.42
C TYR A 185 -9.30 8.33 5.95
N GLN A 186 -10.10 7.79 5.05
CA GLN A 186 -11.20 6.90 5.39
C GLN A 186 -10.92 5.51 4.83
N GLN A 187 -11.05 4.52 5.69
CA GLN A 187 -11.03 3.11 5.27
C GLN A 187 -12.25 2.82 4.41
N THR A 188 -12.06 2.08 3.33
CA THR A 188 -13.15 1.70 2.42
C THR A 188 -13.10 0.22 2.06
N VAL A 189 -14.28 -0.36 1.82
CA VAL A 189 -14.39 -1.73 1.30
C VAL A 189 -13.73 -1.85 -0.09
N ALA A 190 -13.76 -0.79 -0.88
CA ALA A 190 -13.10 -0.78 -2.19
C ALA A 190 -11.58 -0.92 -2.08
N ASP A 191 -10.96 -0.27 -1.09
CA ASP A 191 -9.53 -0.42 -0.82
C ASP A 191 -9.18 -1.84 -0.34
N GLU A 192 -10.00 -2.41 0.53
CA GLU A 192 -9.84 -3.79 0.99
C GLU A 192 -9.94 -4.79 -0.17
N CYS A 193 -10.95 -4.66 -1.03
CA CYS A 193 -11.06 -5.47 -2.23
C CYS A 193 -9.82 -5.31 -3.14
N GLN A 194 -9.29 -4.10 -3.29
CA GLN A 194 -8.09 -3.85 -4.07
C GLN A 194 -6.85 -4.52 -3.45
N ASP A 195 -6.70 -4.48 -2.13
CA ASP A 195 -5.63 -5.18 -1.42
C ASP A 195 -5.71 -6.69 -1.65
N ILE A 196 -6.89 -7.28 -1.51
CA ILE A 196 -7.13 -8.70 -1.75
C ILE A 196 -6.74 -9.11 -3.19
N LEU A 197 -7.19 -8.35 -4.19
CA LEU A 197 -6.89 -8.64 -5.59
C LEU A 197 -5.39 -8.48 -5.89
N THR A 198 -4.74 -7.46 -5.34
CA THR A 198 -3.30 -7.23 -5.52
C THR A 198 -2.48 -8.35 -4.89
N LEU A 199 -2.81 -8.76 -3.67
CA LEU A 199 -2.17 -9.91 -3.01
C LEU A 199 -2.45 -11.21 -3.79
N GLY A 200 -3.67 -11.37 -4.34
CA GLY A 200 -4.00 -12.49 -5.22
C GLY A 200 -3.06 -12.61 -6.41
N MET A 201 -2.71 -11.49 -7.05
CA MET A 201 -1.73 -11.47 -8.15
C MET A 201 -0.31 -11.74 -7.65
N ILE A 202 0.13 -11.12 -6.55
CA ILE A 202 1.48 -11.31 -6.00
C ILE A 202 1.74 -12.79 -5.68
N PHE A 203 0.74 -13.49 -5.13
CA PHE A 203 0.87 -14.87 -4.67
C PHE A 203 0.37 -15.91 -5.68
N ASP A 204 -0.09 -15.51 -6.85
CA ASP A 204 -0.64 -16.41 -7.90
C ASP A 204 -1.88 -17.19 -7.42
N VAL A 205 -2.77 -16.50 -6.72
CA VAL A 205 -4.05 -17.04 -6.19
C VAL A 205 -5.25 -16.18 -6.57
N GLN A 206 -5.27 -15.66 -7.81
CA GLN A 206 -6.28 -14.70 -8.28
C GLN A 206 -7.71 -15.23 -8.16
N ASP A 207 -7.95 -16.49 -8.53
CA ASP A 207 -9.31 -17.06 -8.49
C ASP A 207 -9.87 -17.05 -7.07
N ARG A 208 -9.02 -17.32 -6.08
CA ARG A 208 -9.40 -17.25 -4.68
C ARG A 208 -9.63 -15.81 -4.20
N ALA A 209 -8.79 -14.89 -4.65
CA ALA A 209 -8.94 -13.47 -4.34
C ALA A 209 -10.24 -12.91 -4.93
N GLU A 210 -10.57 -13.26 -6.16
CA GLU A 210 -11.83 -12.83 -6.80
C GLU A 210 -13.06 -13.43 -6.12
N ALA A 211 -13.00 -14.69 -5.70
CA ALA A 211 -14.07 -15.32 -4.95
C ALA A 211 -14.30 -14.59 -3.61
N LEU A 212 -13.23 -14.28 -2.87
CA LEU A 212 -13.32 -13.55 -1.61
C LEU A 212 -13.90 -12.14 -1.80
N VAL A 213 -13.47 -11.42 -2.84
CA VAL A 213 -14.03 -10.10 -3.18
C VAL A 213 -15.52 -10.19 -3.54
N ALA A 214 -15.93 -11.23 -4.26
CA ALA A 214 -17.34 -11.46 -4.59
C ALA A 214 -18.20 -11.70 -3.34
N GLU A 215 -17.68 -12.40 -2.34
CA GLU A 215 -18.35 -12.61 -1.04
C GLU A 215 -18.51 -11.28 -0.26
N ILE A 216 -17.49 -10.41 -0.28
CA ILE A 216 -17.54 -9.11 0.39
C ILE A 216 -18.55 -8.16 -0.27
N GLN A 217 -18.71 -8.24 -1.59
CA GLN A 217 -19.58 -7.35 -2.35
C GLN A 217 -21.02 -7.86 -2.50
N GLY A 218 -21.27 -9.14 -2.22
CA GLY A 218 -22.55 -9.85 -2.38
C GLY A 218 -23.61 -9.47 -1.46
#